data_fe7afb51edc85fc10235126f46cfb366
#
_entry.id   fe7afb51edc85fc10235126f46cfb366
#
_cell.length_a   1.000
_cell.length_b   1.000
_cell.length_c   1.000
_cell.angle_alpha   90.00
_cell.angle_beta   90.00
_cell.angle_gamma   90.00
#
_symmetry.space_group_name_H-M   'P 1'
#
loop_
_entity.id
_entity.type
_entity.pdbx_description
1 polymer ?
#
loop_
_entity_poly.entity_id
_entity_poly.type
_entity_poly.pdbx_seq_one_letter_code
_entity_poly.pdbx_strand_id
1 'polypeptide(L)'
;WADGQQAGFLHLQRMGPIVMQLEDIFVQPPLRGRGIATAAIAQAEALCRQLPGIEAVTLQVVPRNEAALRLYHKLGYDTLSLVTLRKELGPNPRRRRLRLRGLTFRF
;
A
#
# COMPACT_ATOMS: atom_id res chain seq x y z
N TRP A 1 -1.32 -8.36 16.93
CA TRP A 1 -1.21 -9.62 17.67
C TRP A 1 -2.22 -10.64 17.15
N ALA A 2 -1.81 -11.89 17.09
CA ALA A 2 -2.68 -12.99 16.75
C ALA A 2 -2.34 -14.18 17.67
N ASP A 3 -3.36 -14.83 18.21
CA ASP A 3 -3.21 -15.99 19.13
C ASP A 3 -2.21 -15.70 20.28
N GLY A 4 -2.22 -14.47 20.79
CA GLY A 4 -1.32 -14.06 21.86
C GLY A 4 0.11 -13.80 21.43
N GLN A 5 0.42 -13.87 20.12
CA GLN A 5 1.75 -13.65 19.57
C GLN A 5 1.76 -12.39 18.70
N GLN A 6 2.89 -11.71 18.64
CA GLN A 6 3.06 -10.61 17.72
C GLN A 6 3.13 -11.15 16.30
N ALA A 7 2.09 -10.85 15.50
CA ALA A 7 1.97 -11.35 14.15
C ALA A 7 2.72 -10.52 13.12
N GLY A 8 2.95 -9.24 13.42
CA GLY A 8 3.62 -8.31 12.51
C GLY A 8 3.45 -6.88 12.99
N PHE A 9 3.62 -5.94 12.07
CA PHE A 9 3.46 -4.51 12.38
C PHE A 9 3.08 -3.73 11.12
N LEU A 10 2.58 -2.52 11.34
CA LEU A 10 2.44 -1.52 10.29
C LEU A 10 2.67 -0.15 10.90
N HIS A 11 3.12 0.78 10.05
CA HIS A 11 3.30 2.17 10.44
C HIS A 11 2.25 3.04 9.77
N LEU A 12 1.77 4.04 10.52
CA LEU A 12 0.97 5.13 9.98
C LEU A 12 1.79 6.41 10.07
N GLN A 13 1.91 7.13 8.97
CA GLN A 13 2.60 8.40 8.91
C GLN A 13 1.67 9.47 8.37
N ARG A 14 1.65 10.62 9.05
CA ARG A 14 0.88 11.77 8.57
C ARG A 14 1.58 12.40 7.38
N MET A 15 0.87 12.51 6.27
CA MET A 15 1.37 13.11 5.03
C MET A 15 0.58 14.39 4.76
N GLY A 16 0.98 15.47 5.41
CA GLY A 16 0.28 16.74 5.35
C GLY A 16 -0.97 16.75 6.25
N PRO A 17 -1.88 17.72 6.06
CA PRO A 17 -2.97 17.95 7.01
C PRO A 17 -4.16 16.99 6.87
N ILE A 18 -4.32 16.32 5.71
CA ILE A 18 -5.54 15.58 5.41
C ILE A 18 -5.34 14.10 5.06
N VAL A 19 -4.08 13.64 4.98
CA VAL A 19 -3.78 12.27 4.53
C VAL A 19 -2.89 11.56 5.53
N MET A 20 -3.23 10.32 5.83
CA MET A 20 -2.36 9.37 6.53
C MET A 20 -1.88 8.31 5.53
N GLN A 21 -0.62 7.94 5.62
CA GLN A 21 -0.03 6.91 4.77
C GLN A 21 0.29 5.66 5.58
N LEU A 22 -0.13 4.51 5.07
CA LEU A 22 0.28 3.21 5.59
C LEU A 22 1.65 2.87 5.05
N GLU A 23 2.59 2.56 5.94
CA GLU A 23 3.95 2.20 5.59
C GLU A 23 4.33 0.90 6.31
N ASP A 24 5.30 0.20 5.75
CA ASP A 24 5.95 -0.94 6.39
C ASP A 24 4.99 -1.98 6.93
N ILE A 25 4.04 -2.40 6.08
CA ILE A 25 3.11 -3.46 6.45
C ILE A 25 3.86 -4.79 6.41
N PHE A 26 3.97 -5.43 7.56
CA PHE A 26 4.67 -6.70 7.70
C PHE A 26 3.88 -7.68 8.54
N VAL A 27 3.78 -8.92 8.06
CA VAL A 27 3.22 -10.04 8.80
C VAL A 27 4.27 -11.15 8.83
N GLN A 28 4.48 -11.75 9.99
CA GLN A 28 5.43 -12.85 10.13
C GLN A 28 5.08 -13.99 9.16
N PRO A 29 6.08 -14.57 8.44
CA PRO A 29 5.80 -15.56 7.40
C PRO A 29 4.88 -16.71 7.80
N PRO A 30 5.02 -17.34 8.98
CA PRO A 30 4.13 -18.44 9.37
C PRO A 30 2.67 -18.03 9.52
N LEU A 31 2.40 -16.72 9.67
CA LEU A 31 1.06 -16.19 9.93
C LEU A 31 0.44 -15.55 8.68
N ARG A 32 1.14 -15.56 7.57
CA ARG A 32 0.63 -15.00 6.30
C ARG A 32 -0.49 -15.86 5.74
N GLY A 33 -1.38 -15.23 4.96
CA GLY A 33 -2.51 -15.90 4.34
C GLY A 33 -3.70 -16.11 5.28
N ARG A 34 -3.67 -15.55 6.49
CA ARG A 34 -4.72 -15.69 7.50
C ARG A 34 -5.57 -14.43 7.67
N GLY A 35 -5.48 -13.48 6.73
CA GLY A 35 -6.25 -12.24 6.79
C GLY A 35 -5.75 -11.23 7.82
N ILE A 36 -4.55 -11.42 8.37
CA ILE A 36 -4.00 -10.54 9.41
C ILE A 36 -3.69 -9.16 8.87
N ALA A 37 -3.11 -9.06 7.66
CA ALA A 37 -2.85 -7.78 7.03
C ALA A 37 -4.15 -7.00 6.79
N THR A 38 -5.19 -7.67 6.29
CA THR A 38 -6.51 -7.08 6.07
C THR A 38 -7.09 -6.53 7.37
N ALA A 39 -7.01 -7.31 8.45
CA ALA A 39 -7.51 -6.90 9.76
C ALA A 39 -6.73 -5.71 10.31
N ALA A 40 -5.40 -5.72 10.16
CA ALA A 40 -4.53 -4.62 10.60
C ALA A 40 -4.83 -3.32 9.84
N ILE A 41 -5.04 -3.40 8.53
CA ILE A 41 -5.40 -2.25 7.71
C ILE A 41 -6.75 -1.68 8.16
N ALA A 42 -7.73 -2.54 8.43
CA ALA A 42 -9.04 -2.11 8.91
C ALA A 42 -8.94 -1.36 10.24
N GLN A 43 -8.10 -1.85 11.17
CA GLN A 43 -7.86 -1.18 12.44
C GLN A 43 -7.17 0.16 12.24
N ALA A 44 -6.19 0.23 11.34
CA ALA A 44 -5.50 1.49 11.03
C ALA A 44 -6.46 2.51 10.44
N GLU A 45 -7.34 2.10 9.54
CA GLU A 45 -8.37 2.96 8.97
C GLU A 45 -9.33 3.49 10.04
N ALA A 46 -9.71 2.62 10.98
CA ALA A 46 -10.57 3.05 12.09
C ALA A 46 -9.90 4.11 12.95
N LEU A 47 -8.60 3.98 13.23
CA LEU A 47 -7.83 5.01 13.93
C LEU A 47 -7.80 6.32 13.13
N CYS A 48 -7.58 6.24 11.82
CA CYS A 48 -7.54 7.42 10.97
C CYS A 48 -8.88 8.16 10.96
N ARG A 49 -10.00 7.45 11.00
CA ARG A 49 -11.33 8.08 11.07
C ARG A 49 -11.55 8.86 12.35
N GLN A 50 -10.81 8.57 13.41
CA GLN A 50 -10.90 9.30 14.66
C GLN A 50 -10.03 10.56 14.67
N LEU A 51 -9.12 10.71 13.72
CA LEU A 51 -8.22 11.86 13.64
C LEU A 51 -8.93 13.02 12.93
N PRO A 52 -8.96 14.23 13.56
CA PRO A 52 -9.61 15.37 12.94
C PRO A 52 -8.94 15.76 11.61
N GLY A 53 -9.74 16.03 10.60
CA GLY A 53 -9.27 16.54 9.32
C GLY A 53 -8.70 15.49 8.37
N ILE A 54 -8.54 14.25 8.78
CA ILE A 54 -8.05 13.20 7.89
C ILE A 54 -9.17 12.74 6.94
N GLU A 55 -8.92 12.88 5.64
CA GLU A 55 -9.87 12.55 4.59
C GLU A 55 -9.56 11.24 3.88
N ALA A 56 -8.31 10.82 3.88
CA ALA A 56 -7.89 9.66 3.10
C ALA A 56 -6.71 8.94 3.73
N VAL A 57 -6.61 7.66 3.40
CA VAL A 57 -5.46 6.83 3.72
C VAL A 57 -4.81 6.41 2.40
N THR A 58 -3.51 6.58 2.28
CA THR A 58 -2.75 6.15 1.10
C THR A 58 -1.79 5.04 1.46
N LEU A 59 -1.39 4.28 0.47
CA LEU A 59 -0.30 3.31 0.57
C LEU A 59 0.45 3.26 -0.75
N GLN A 60 1.70 2.83 -0.68
CA GLN A 60 2.53 2.67 -1.85
C GLN A 60 2.76 1.19 -2.14
N VAL A 61 2.73 0.85 -3.40
CA VAL A 61 2.96 -0.51 -3.86
C VAL A 61 3.70 -0.47 -5.19
N VAL A 62 4.70 -1.33 -5.35
CA VAL A 62 5.40 -1.43 -6.64
C VAL A 62 4.49 -2.14 -7.65
N PRO A 63 4.45 -1.68 -8.92
CA PRO A 63 3.52 -2.23 -9.92
C PRO A 63 3.70 -3.72 -10.18
N ARG A 64 4.92 -4.26 -9.97
CA ARG A 64 5.18 -5.69 -10.16
C ARG A 64 4.51 -6.58 -9.12
N ASN A 65 4.15 -6.03 -7.97
CA ASN A 65 3.51 -6.79 -6.90
C ASN A 65 2.01 -6.86 -7.17
N GLU A 66 1.63 -7.69 -8.13
CA GLU A 66 0.24 -7.83 -8.55
C GLU A 66 -0.67 -8.33 -7.43
N ALA A 67 -0.15 -9.23 -6.60
CA ALA A 67 -0.93 -9.75 -5.47
C ALA A 67 -1.31 -8.65 -4.49
N ALA A 68 -0.35 -7.76 -4.16
CA ALA A 68 -0.60 -6.62 -3.30
C ALA A 68 -1.57 -5.63 -3.94
N LEU A 69 -1.38 -5.32 -5.24
CA LEU A 69 -2.28 -4.43 -5.96
C LEU A 69 -3.73 -4.94 -5.92
N ARG A 70 -3.93 -6.23 -6.15
CA ARG A 70 -5.27 -6.82 -6.12
C ARG A 70 -5.87 -6.79 -4.74
N LEU A 71 -5.08 -7.08 -3.71
CA LEU A 71 -5.52 -7.02 -2.33
C LEU A 71 -5.98 -5.61 -1.96
N TYR A 72 -5.13 -4.62 -2.22
CA TYR A 72 -5.43 -3.24 -1.86
C TYR A 72 -6.62 -2.70 -2.64
N HIS A 73 -6.70 -3.03 -3.93
CA HIS A 73 -7.86 -2.65 -4.74
C HIS A 73 -9.16 -3.23 -4.15
N LYS A 74 -9.13 -4.49 -3.76
CA LYS A 74 -10.27 -5.15 -3.12
C LYS A 74 -10.68 -4.47 -1.81
N LEU A 75 -9.71 -3.92 -1.09
CA LEU A 75 -9.95 -3.21 0.18
C LEU A 75 -10.40 -1.77 -0.03
N GLY A 76 -10.51 -1.30 -1.27
CA GLY A 76 -11.01 0.04 -1.58
C GLY A 76 -9.96 1.05 -1.96
N TYR A 77 -8.68 0.65 -2.08
CA TYR A 77 -7.60 1.52 -2.53
C TYR A 77 -7.58 1.53 -4.06
N ASP A 78 -8.58 2.18 -4.65
CA ASP A 78 -8.85 2.16 -6.08
C ASP A 78 -8.67 3.51 -6.76
N THR A 79 -8.20 4.51 -6.02
CA THR A 79 -7.97 5.86 -6.52
C THR A 79 -6.48 6.14 -6.63
N LEU A 80 -6.01 6.52 -7.81
CA LEU A 80 -4.62 6.92 -7.99
C LEU A 80 -4.43 8.33 -7.47
N SER A 81 -3.51 8.50 -6.53
CA SER A 81 -3.17 9.78 -5.95
C SER A 81 -1.91 10.37 -6.58
N LEU A 82 -0.80 9.68 -6.44
CA LEU A 82 0.49 10.08 -7.00
C LEU A 82 1.06 8.94 -7.83
N VAL A 83 1.82 9.30 -8.85
CA VAL A 83 2.59 8.33 -9.63
C VAL A 83 4.06 8.75 -9.54
N THR A 84 4.89 7.83 -9.09
CA THR A 84 6.34 8.06 -9.07
C THR A 84 6.93 7.59 -10.38
N LEU A 85 7.55 8.51 -11.09
CA LEU A 85 8.24 8.21 -12.34
C LEU A 85 9.74 8.12 -12.10
N ARG A 86 10.37 7.19 -12.80
CA ARG A 86 11.78 6.90 -12.65
C ARG A 86 12.45 6.88 -14.02
N LYS A 87 13.61 7.51 -14.13
CA LYS A 87 14.46 7.43 -15.31
C LYS A 87 15.70 6.63 -14.97
N GLU A 88 15.92 5.54 -15.70
CA GLU A 88 17.16 4.78 -15.55
C GLU A 88 18.29 5.57 -16.20
N LEU A 89 19.44 5.65 -15.50
CA LEU A 89 20.63 6.32 -16.04
C LEU A 89 21.54 5.35 -16.77
N GLY A 90 21.23 4.07 -16.77
CA GLY A 90 21.90 3.01 -17.51
C GLY A 90 20.86 2.14 -18.21
N PRO A 91 21.23 0.89 -18.57
CA PRO A 91 20.28 -0.03 -19.18
C PRO A 91 19.07 -0.27 -18.30
N ASN A 92 17.89 -0.33 -18.90
CA ASN A 92 16.66 -0.58 -18.16
C ASN A 92 16.35 -2.08 -18.18
N PRO A 93 16.42 -2.78 -17.03
CA PRO A 93 16.12 -4.21 -16.96
C PRO A 93 14.63 -4.52 -16.98
N ARG A 94 13.78 -3.52 -16.81
CA ARG A 94 12.34 -3.71 -16.74
C ARG A 94 11.77 -3.99 -18.12
N ARG A 95 10.95 -5.05 -18.22
CA ARG A 95 10.37 -5.49 -19.48
C ARG A 95 8.86 -5.40 -19.53
N ARG A 96 8.19 -5.33 -18.38
CA ARG A 96 6.75 -5.19 -18.31
C ARG A 96 6.32 -3.80 -18.70
N ARG A 97 5.12 -3.69 -19.27
CA ARG A 97 4.59 -2.42 -19.77
C ARG A 97 3.23 -2.14 -19.20
N LEU A 98 3.00 -0.89 -18.87
CA LEU A 98 1.72 -0.37 -18.40
C LEU A 98 1.37 0.84 -19.24
N ARG A 99 0.14 0.87 -19.75
CA ARG A 99 -0.36 2.05 -20.48
C ARG A 99 -1.19 2.92 -19.54
N LEU A 100 -0.82 4.18 -19.43
CA LEU A 100 -1.49 5.14 -18.57
C LEU A 100 -1.63 6.45 -19.33
N ARG A 101 -2.89 6.90 -19.50
CA ARG A 101 -3.19 8.15 -20.21
C ARG A 101 -2.61 8.19 -21.62
N GLY A 102 -2.60 7.05 -22.33
CA GLY A 102 -2.06 6.95 -23.67
C GLY A 102 -0.54 6.83 -23.76
N LEU A 103 0.15 6.86 -22.63
CA LEU A 103 1.60 6.72 -22.55
C LEU A 103 1.95 5.33 -22.00
N THR A 104 3.03 4.75 -22.53
CA THR A 104 3.50 3.43 -22.09
C THR A 104 4.67 3.59 -21.14
N PHE A 105 4.55 2.97 -19.97
CA PHE A 105 5.58 2.94 -18.94
C PHE A 105 6.07 1.52 -18.73
N ARG A 106 7.31 1.39 -18.29
CA ARG A 106 7.92 0.09 -17.93
C ARG A 106 7.92 -0.09 -16.41
N PHE A 107 7.85 -1.33 -15.99
CA PHE A 107 7.94 -1.66 -14.57
C PHE A 107 8.52 -3.04 -14.30
#